data_4cbbdd40ee9cf9aa07074c99149dde15
#
_entry.id   4cbbdd40ee9cf9aa07074c99149dde15
#
_cell.length_a   1.000
_cell.length_b   1.000
_cell.length_c   1.000
_cell.angle_alpha   90.00
_cell.angle_beta   90.00
_cell.angle_gamma   90.00
#
_symmetry.space_group_name_H-M   'P 1'
#
loop_
_entity.id
_entity.type
_entity.pdbx_description
1 polymer ?
#
loop_
_entity_poly.entity_id
_entity_poly.type
_entity_poly.pdbx_seq_one_letter_code
_entity_poly.pdbx_strand_id
1 'polypeptide(L)'
;MKDTFLMIDGNSLLHRAFHALPLMDAGGVYTNAIYGFLTMMLKAISDENARYLAVCFDEHAPTFRHTAYPDYKAGRAATPDELRQQFATIRTLLPEMGIQVFSLQGWEADDLLGTLSKLGEDAGVSPVILTGDRDALQLVSDTTQVLFTRKGISETTHFTPAMVYEVYGFSPEQVVDWKGLAGDSSDNIPGIPGVGDKTAVRLLHQYGTLDNILAHAGEVKGKLGEKLVTWADQAKMCRELATIRRDAPISFSLKACAMPDFRHGIPALEKLKLNSIIRRLQTPDDAPAPDTAAEETPLTLLPFADAAPISSGADLTAWLTALPDSARPIAVALDDTVLTCAAQDLSCCQAALGGDLLTPGADPEDLLRALAPDLAAHPAVIHDGKTLWHRLNRAKLPMPERYAWDVQLGAYLLDPQRKSYSLDALCGDLPTDARGMLSLCRWQQANIDRMGMSHLMRDVEMPLSGVLYRMEDIGFTVDTAFLRQLGERYTQEIEQSKQQVFAACGTTFNLNSTQQLGDVLFDKLQLPHGKKTARGYSTSAEVLEGLQDIAPEVITPLLRYRQLTKLNSTYVEGLLRLTDAGVTVYRTDMQGNILITVD
;
A
#
# COMPACT_ATOMS: atom_id res chain seq x y z
N MET A 1 -2.84 -29.47 -18.19
CA MET A 1 -2.03 -28.23 -18.13
C MET A 1 -0.58 -28.66 -17.97
N LYS A 2 0.40 -27.90 -18.47
CA LYS A 2 1.82 -28.16 -18.20
C LYS A 2 2.14 -27.74 -16.76
N ASP A 3 3.11 -28.40 -16.14
CA ASP A 3 3.57 -28.01 -14.80
C ASP A 3 4.20 -26.60 -14.81
N THR A 4 3.92 -25.78 -13.79
CA THR A 4 4.46 -24.40 -13.69
C THR A 4 5.86 -24.40 -13.10
N PHE A 5 6.77 -23.69 -13.77
CA PHE A 5 8.11 -23.38 -13.29
C PHE A 5 8.19 -21.90 -12.89
N LEU A 6 8.10 -21.62 -11.59
CA LEU A 6 8.21 -20.28 -11.04
C LEU A 6 9.69 -19.87 -10.91
N MET A 7 10.04 -18.77 -11.55
CA MET A 7 11.38 -18.18 -11.49
C MET A 7 11.28 -16.79 -10.89
N ILE A 8 12.12 -16.49 -9.93
CA ILE A 8 12.03 -15.26 -9.13
C ILE A 8 13.26 -14.40 -9.37
N ASP A 9 13.02 -13.13 -9.71
CA ASP A 9 14.01 -12.07 -9.67
C ASP A 9 14.29 -11.68 -8.22
N GLY A 10 15.39 -12.21 -7.68
CA GLY A 10 15.73 -12.04 -6.27
C GLY A 10 16.05 -10.60 -5.91
N ASN A 11 16.72 -9.88 -6.80
CA ASN A 11 17.09 -8.48 -6.60
C ASN A 11 15.85 -7.57 -6.59
N SER A 12 15.03 -7.69 -7.60
CA SER A 12 13.82 -6.87 -7.74
C SER A 12 12.86 -7.08 -6.56
N LEU A 13 12.59 -8.34 -6.17
CA LEU A 13 11.69 -8.63 -5.06
C LEU A 13 12.23 -8.14 -3.72
N LEU A 14 13.52 -8.31 -3.46
CA LEU A 14 14.12 -7.89 -2.19
C LEU A 14 14.11 -6.36 -2.04
N HIS A 15 14.44 -5.62 -3.11
CA HIS A 15 14.31 -4.16 -3.15
C HIS A 15 12.86 -3.72 -2.92
N ARG A 16 11.91 -4.34 -3.60
CA ARG A 16 10.49 -4.03 -3.43
C ARG A 16 10.02 -4.25 -2.00
N ALA A 17 10.35 -5.38 -1.41
CA ALA A 17 9.98 -5.71 -0.05
C ALA A 17 10.56 -4.70 0.96
N PHE A 18 11.83 -4.30 0.77
CA PHE A 18 12.50 -3.33 1.60
C PHE A 18 11.78 -1.97 1.63
N HIS A 19 11.37 -1.46 0.46
CA HIS A 19 10.67 -0.18 0.36
C HIS A 19 9.17 -0.24 0.66
N ALA A 20 8.58 -1.43 0.69
CA ALA A 20 7.15 -1.60 0.97
C ALA A 20 6.84 -1.79 2.46
N LEU A 21 7.83 -2.20 3.25
CA LEU A 21 7.65 -2.55 4.66
C LEU A 21 8.52 -1.67 5.57
N PRO A 22 8.05 -1.30 6.76
CA PRO A 22 8.88 -0.63 7.75
C PRO A 22 10.06 -1.53 8.14
N LEU A 23 11.16 -0.93 8.61
CA LEU A 23 12.32 -1.68 9.09
C LEU A 23 11.91 -2.60 10.26
N MET A 24 12.28 -3.87 10.15
CA MET A 24 12.09 -4.89 11.17
C MET A 24 13.48 -5.37 11.63
N ASP A 25 13.67 -5.50 12.92
CA ASP A 25 14.92 -5.93 13.54
C ASP A 25 14.74 -7.22 14.35
N ALA A 26 15.65 -8.15 14.19
CA ALA A 26 15.72 -9.41 14.93
C ALA A 26 17.05 -9.51 15.71
N GLY A 27 17.28 -8.61 16.66
CA GLY A 27 18.49 -8.62 17.48
C GLY A 27 19.74 -8.10 16.74
N GLY A 28 19.57 -7.01 15.98
CA GLY A 28 20.62 -6.35 15.20
C GLY A 28 20.72 -6.83 13.74
N VAL A 29 19.80 -7.70 13.30
CA VAL A 29 19.71 -8.15 11.91
C VAL A 29 18.40 -7.63 11.33
N TYR A 30 18.45 -6.85 10.27
CA TYR A 30 17.25 -6.37 9.56
C TYR A 30 16.60 -7.49 8.78
N THR A 31 15.25 -7.57 8.83
CA THR A 31 14.50 -8.73 8.29
C THR A 31 13.27 -8.37 7.46
N ASN A 32 12.91 -7.08 7.35
CA ASN A 32 11.72 -6.64 6.61
C ASN A 32 11.72 -7.06 5.13
N ALA A 33 12.86 -6.91 4.44
CA ALA A 33 12.97 -7.32 3.03
C ALA A 33 12.89 -8.84 2.87
N ILE A 34 13.52 -9.60 3.76
CA ILE A 34 13.45 -11.07 3.76
C ILE A 34 12.02 -11.54 4.01
N TYR A 35 11.34 -10.95 5.00
CA TYR A 35 9.94 -11.24 5.30
C TYR A 35 9.03 -11.00 4.10
N GLY A 36 9.13 -9.82 3.48
CA GLY A 36 8.32 -9.47 2.33
C GLY A 36 8.64 -10.35 1.11
N PHE A 37 9.92 -10.65 0.87
CA PHE A 37 10.35 -11.57 -0.19
C PHE A 37 9.71 -12.95 -0.02
N LEU A 38 9.84 -13.57 1.16
CA LEU A 38 9.28 -14.89 1.45
C LEU A 38 7.75 -14.88 1.36
N THR A 39 7.10 -13.79 1.78
CA THR A 39 5.65 -13.64 1.67
C THR A 39 5.19 -13.62 0.21
N MET A 40 5.86 -12.83 -0.66
CA MET A 40 5.58 -12.78 -2.10
C MET A 40 5.85 -14.12 -2.78
N MET A 41 6.98 -14.76 -2.45
CA MET A 41 7.37 -16.06 -2.98
C MET A 41 6.33 -17.13 -2.66
N LEU A 42 5.97 -17.29 -1.37
CA LEU A 42 5.00 -18.30 -0.93
C LEU A 42 3.60 -18.05 -1.50
N LYS A 43 3.22 -16.79 -1.65
CA LYS A 43 1.97 -16.42 -2.33
C LYS A 43 2.00 -16.84 -3.80
N ALA A 44 3.04 -16.46 -4.54
CA ALA A 44 3.16 -16.80 -5.96
C ALA A 44 3.23 -18.32 -6.19
N ILE A 45 3.90 -19.08 -5.32
CA ILE A 45 3.92 -20.56 -5.39
C ILE A 45 2.49 -21.12 -5.31
N SER A 46 1.70 -20.61 -4.37
CA SER A 46 0.30 -21.06 -4.18
C SER A 46 -0.59 -20.64 -5.36
N ASP A 47 -0.55 -19.34 -5.74
CA ASP A 47 -1.40 -18.78 -6.80
C ASP A 47 -1.14 -19.46 -8.16
N GLU A 48 0.14 -19.77 -8.47
CA GLU A 48 0.56 -20.41 -9.73
C GLU A 48 0.55 -21.95 -9.68
N ASN A 49 0.25 -22.54 -8.54
CA ASN A 49 0.37 -23.99 -8.31
C ASN A 49 1.73 -24.53 -8.82
N ALA A 50 2.80 -23.83 -8.44
CA ALA A 50 4.13 -24.07 -8.99
C ALA A 50 4.70 -25.43 -8.53
N ARG A 51 5.20 -26.21 -9.49
CA ARG A 51 5.87 -27.50 -9.25
C ARG A 51 7.38 -27.37 -9.18
N TYR A 52 7.92 -26.32 -9.77
CA TYR A 52 9.36 -26.05 -9.82
C TYR A 52 9.60 -24.60 -9.42
N LEU A 53 10.72 -24.37 -8.73
CA LEU A 53 11.10 -23.05 -8.21
C LEU A 53 12.59 -22.79 -8.41
N ALA A 54 12.92 -21.58 -8.85
CA ALA A 54 14.29 -21.07 -8.90
C ALA A 54 14.31 -19.58 -8.53
N VAL A 55 15.40 -19.13 -7.92
CA VAL A 55 15.65 -17.70 -7.62
C VAL A 55 16.96 -17.27 -8.29
N CYS A 56 16.95 -16.13 -8.97
CA CYS A 56 18.11 -15.57 -9.62
C CYS A 56 18.58 -14.30 -8.90
N PHE A 57 19.90 -14.15 -8.73
CA PHE A 57 20.51 -12.96 -8.15
C PHE A 57 21.66 -12.44 -9.02
N ASP A 58 21.84 -11.11 -9.01
CA ASP A 58 23.04 -10.47 -9.56
C ASP A 58 24.26 -10.79 -8.72
N GLU A 59 25.42 -10.89 -9.37
CA GLU A 59 26.73 -10.87 -8.71
C GLU A 59 27.31 -9.46 -8.68
N HIS A 60 28.12 -9.17 -7.64
CA HIS A 60 28.83 -7.89 -7.51
C HIS A 60 30.05 -7.83 -8.41
N ALA A 61 29.85 -8.00 -9.71
CA ALA A 61 30.92 -7.96 -10.72
C ALA A 61 30.44 -7.21 -11.97
N PRO A 62 31.33 -6.51 -12.69
CA PRO A 62 30.99 -5.94 -13.97
C PRO A 62 30.51 -7.02 -14.95
N THR A 63 29.46 -6.71 -15.70
CA THR A 63 28.92 -7.60 -16.73
C THR A 63 29.42 -7.19 -18.11
N PHE A 64 29.12 -7.99 -19.14
CA PHE A 64 29.44 -7.65 -20.52
C PHE A 64 28.84 -6.30 -20.96
N ARG A 65 27.71 -5.86 -20.34
CA ARG A 65 27.10 -4.56 -20.60
C ARG A 65 28.00 -3.40 -20.15
N HIS A 66 28.65 -3.53 -18.99
CA HIS A 66 29.61 -2.52 -18.51
C HIS A 66 30.87 -2.45 -19.41
N THR A 67 31.25 -3.57 -20.01
CA THR A 67 32.36 -3.59 -20.98
C THR A 67 31.99 -2.90 -22.30
N ALA A 68 30.74 -3.09 -22.75
CA ALA A 68 30.21 -2.46 -23.96
C ALA A 68 29.91 -0.97 -23.78
N TYR A 69 29.42 -0.58 -22.60
CA TYR A 69 29.04 0.79 -22.25
C TYR A 69 29.41 1.09 -20.78
N PRO A 70 30.55 1.79 -20.54
CA PRO A 70 31.04 2.03 -19.17
C PRO A 70 30.06 2.80 -18.26
N ASP A 71 29.20 3.63 -18.85
CA ASP A 71 28.19 4.41 -18.11
C ASP A 71 26.91 3.61 -17.83
N TYR A 72 26.84 2.32 -18.19
CA TYR A 72 25.70 1.46 -17.91
C TYR A 72 25.43 1.39 -16.40
N LYS A 73 24.20 1.67 -16.00
CA LYS A 73 23.76 1.77 -14.59
C LYS A 73 24.54 2.80 -13.74
N ALA A 74 25.31 3.70 -14.37
CA ALA A 74 25.97 4.80 -13.68
C ALA A 74 24.91 5.76 -13.07
N GLY A 75 25.12 6.14 -11.81
CA GLY A 75 24.17 7.03 -11.11
C GLY A 75 23.08 6.31 -10.31
N ARG A 76 23.04 4.96 -10.31
CA ARG A 76 22.19 4.24 -9.34
C ARG A 76 22.65 4.55 -7.92
N ALA A 77 21.70 4.89 -7.04
CA ALA A 77 21.99 5.12 -5.62
C ALA A 77 22.59 3.86 -4.98
N ALA A 78 23.53 4.05 -4.04
CA ALA A 78 24.10 2.93 -3.30
C ALA A 78 23.01 2.19 -2.51
N THR A 79 23.07 0.87 -2.51
CA THR A 79 22.17 0.04 -1.71
C THR A 79 22.35 0.35 -0.22
N PRO A 80 21.28 0.71 0.53
CA PRO A 80 21.37 0.93 1.98
C PRO A 80 22.01 -0.25 2.70
N ASP A 81 22.74 0.03 3.78
CA ASP A 81 23.44 -1.02 4.53
C ASP A 81 22.47 -2.05 5.12
N GLU A 82 21.30 -1.61 5.56
CA GLU A 82 20.22 -2.45 6.07
C GLU A 82 19.70 -3.44 5.02
N LEU A 83 19.65 -3.03 3.77
CA LEU A 83 19.26 -3.91 2.67
C LEU A 83 20.42 -4.81 2.23
N ARG A 84 21.65 -4.29 2.21
CA ARG A 84 22.85 -5.06 1.84
C ARG A 84 23.04 -6.28 2.76
N GLN A 85 22.82 -6.12 4.07
CA GLN A 85 22.83 -7.23 5.03
C GLN A 85 21.79 -8.30 4.70
N GLN A 86 20.60 -7.88 4.28
CA GLN A 86 19.52 -8.80 3.95
C GLN A 86 19.78 -9.58 2.65
N PHE A 87 20.48 -8.99 1.67
CA PHE A 87 20.95 -9.72 0.49
C PHE A 87 21.89 -10.88 0.86
N ALA A 88 22.84 -10.65 1.75
CA ALA A 88 23.74 -11.70 2.22
C ALA A 88 22.97 -12.80 2.96
N THR A 89 22.04 -12.41 3.84
CA THR A 89 21.24 -13.34 4.65
C THR A 89 20.32 -14.20 3.79
N ILE A 90 19.60 -13.61 2.83
CA ILE A 90 18.64 -14.37 2.01
C ILE A 90 19.33 -15.37 1.08
N ARG A 91 20.51 -15.02 0.57
CA ARG A 91 21.31 -15.92 -0.28
C ARG A 91 21.79 -17.17 0.45
N THR A 92 21.91 -17.13 1.78
CA THR A 92 22.18 -18.33 2.60
C THR A 92 20.91 -19.03 3.02
N LEU A 93 19.84 -18.32 3.34
CA LEU A 93 18.56 -18.85 3.78
C LEU A 93 17.87 -19.69 2.70
N LEU A 94 17.81 -19.22 1.45
CA LEU A 94 17.11 -19.90 0.38
C LEU A 94 17.65 -21.34 0.12
N PRO A 95 18.98 -21.57 0.02
CA PRO A 95 19.53 -22.91 -0.06
C PRO A 95 19.23 -23.77 1.18
N GLU A 96 19.24 -23.19 2.39
CA GLU A 96 18.86 -23.91 3.62
C GLU A 96 17.37 -24.33 3.61
N MET A 97 16.52 -23.57 2.90
CA MET A 97 15.13 -23.95 2.61
C MET A 97 15.00 -24.97 1.47
N GLY A 98 16.11 -25.41 0.85
CA GLY A 98 16.13 -26.33 -0.27
C GLY A 98 15.86 -25.69 -1.64
N ILE A 99 15.84 -24.36 -1.73
CA ILE A 99 15.52 -23.62 -2.95
C ILE A 99 16.76 -23.50 -3.83
N GLN A 100 16.60 -23.80 -5.13
CA GLN A 100 17.67 -23.63 -6.11
C GLN A 100 17.90 -22.14 -6.41
N VAL A 101 19.11 -21.68 -6.14
CA VAL A 101 19.55 -20.31 -6.40
C VAL A 101 20.55 -20.30 -7.54
N PHE A 102 20.37 -19.36 -8.47
CA PHE A 102 21.28 -19.10 -9.59
C PHE A 102 21.90 -17.72 -9.48
N SER A 103 23.21 -17.66 -9.63
CA SER A 103 23.98 -16.43 -9.86
C SER A 103 25.21 -16.76 -10.68
N LEU A 104 25.66 -15.84 -11.51
CA LEU A 104 26.79 -16.07 -12.39
C LEU A 104 27.57 -14.78 -12.61
N GLN A 105 28.87 -14.81 -12.30
CA GLN A 105 29.75 -13.67 -12.52
C GLN A 105 29.79 -13.24 -14.00
N GLY A 106 29.64 -11.94 -14.26
CA GLY A 106 29.63 -11.38 -15.60
C GLY A 106 28.26 -11.40 -16.30
N TRP A 107 27.23 -11.94 -15.64
CA TRP A 107 25.85 -11.99 -16.11
C TRP A 107 24.90 -11.34 -15.08
N GLU A 108 23.78 -10.84 -15.55
CA GLU A 108 22.75 -10.28 -14.69
C GLU A 108 21.64 -11.31 -14.38
N ALA A 109 20.91 -11.12 -13.29
CA ALA A 109 19.78 -11.99 -12.92
C ALA A 109 18.76 -12.12 -14.05
N ASP A 110 18.51 -11.05 -14.80
CA ASP A 110 17.62 -11.06 -15.96
C ASP A 110 18.06 -12.02 -17.05
N ASP A 111 19.37 -12.09 -17.34
CA ASP A 111 19.91 -13.03 -18.32
C ASP A 111 19.77 -14.50 -17.85
N LEU A 112 19.88 -14.71 -16.53
CA LEU A 112 19.64 -16.03 -15.93
C LEU A 112 18.16 -16.40 -16.03
N LEU A 113 17.24 -15.47 -15.74
CA LEU A 113 15.80 -15.66 -15.92
C LEU A 113 15.45 -15.95 -17.39
N GLY A 114 16.03 -15.18 -18.32
CA GLY A 114 15.88 -15.41 -19.76
C GLY A 114 16.38 -16.79 -20.21
N THR A 115 17.52 -17.23 -19.68
CA THR A 115 18.08 -18.54 -19.96
C THR A 115 17.24 -19.67 -19.36
N LEU A 116 16.84 -19.55 -18.09
CA LEU A 116 15.99 -20.51 -17.40
C LEU A 116 14.61 -20.63 -18.04
N SER A 117 14.02 -19.51 -18.50
CA SER A 117 12.73 -19.56 -19.19
C SER A 117 12.80 -20.41 -20.46
N LYS A 118 13.86 -20.24 -21.26
CA LYS A 118 14.09 -21.04 -22.46
C LYS A 118 14.30 -22.52 -22.13
N LEU A 119 15.16 -22.81 -21.14
CA LEU A 119 15.42 -24.18 -20.71
C LEU A 119 14.16 -24.87 -20.12
N GLY A 120 13.29 -24.10 -19.45
CA GLY A 120 11.98 -24.59 -18.99
C GLY A 120 11.03 -24.89 -20.14
N GLU A 121 10.96 -24.00 -21.14
CA GLU A 121 10.19 -24.22 -22.38
C GLU A 121 10.65 -25.52 -23.08
N ASP A 122 11.98 -25.68 -23.23
CA ASP A 122 12.61 -26.87 -23.83
C ASP A 122 12.34 -28.14 -23.01
N ALA A 123 12.24 -28.04 -21.69
CA ALA A 123 11.87 -29.13 -20.80
C ALA A 123 10.35 -29.43 -20.74
N GLY A 124 9.53 -28.66 -21.46
CA GLY A 124 8.10 -28.88 -21.60
C GLY A 124 7.24 -28.37 -20.45
N VAL A 125 7.78 -27.53 -19.56
CA VAL A 125 7.04 -26.86 -18.49
C VAL A 125 6.57 -25.46 -18.91
N SER A 126 5.75 -24.81 -18.08
CA SER A 126 5.28 -23.41 -18.31
C SER A 126 6.06 -22.46 -17.39
N PRO A 127 7.02 -21.68 -17.93
CA PRO A 127 7.76 -20.70 -17.15
C PRO A 127 6.88 -19.51 -16.73
N VAL A 128 7.00 -19.12 -15.45
CA VAL A 128 6.40 -17.91 -14.90
C VAL A 128 7.50 -17.12 -14.17
N ILE A 129 7.73 -15.87 -14.58
CA ILE A 129 8.76 -14.99 -14.02
C ILE A 129 8.12 -14.00 -13.06
N LEU A 130 8.44 -14.08 -11.77
CA LEU A 130 8.01 -13.12 -10.76
C LEU A 130 9.05 -12.02 -10.61
N THR A 131 8.71 -10.80 -11.02
CA THR A 131 9.60 -9.64 -10.96
C THR A 131 8.81 -8.32 -10.82
N GLY A 132 9.47 -7.26 -10.43
CA GLY A 132 9.00 -5.87 -10.53
C GLY A 132 9.71 -5.08 -11.65
N ASP A 133 10.54 -5.75 -12.45
CA ASP A 133 11.25 -5.13 -13.57
C ASP A 133 10.50 -5.31 -14.89
N ARG A 134 10.31 -4.21 -15.62
CA ARG A 134 9.61 -4.21 -16.92
C ARG A 134 10.45 -4.83 -18.04
N ASP A 135 11.76 -4.96 -17.84
CA ASP A 135 12.65 -5.53 -18.83
C ASP A 135 12.32 -6.98 -19.13
N ALA A 136 11.84 -7.71 -18.11
CA ALA A 136 11.35 -9.07 -18.25
C ALA A 136 10.16 -9.22 -19.22
N LEU A 137 9.45 -8.13 -19.55
CA LEU A 137 8.32 -8.19 -20.50
C LEU A 137 8.76 -8.63 -21.91
N GLN A 138 10.03 -8.45 -22.27
CA GLN A 138 10.60 -8.99 -23.51
C GLN A 138 10.64 -10.53 -23.56
N LEU A 139 10.55 -11.20 -22.41
CA LEU A 139 10.56 -12.66 -22.29
C LEU A 139 9.17 -13.27 -22.40
N VAL A 140 8.12 -12.46 -22.40
CA VAL A 140 6.72 -12.92 -22.50
C VAL A 140 6.51 -13.58 -23.87
N SER A 141 5.95 -14.79 -23.85
CA SER A 141 5.61 -15.58 -25.04
C SER A 141 4.29 -16.33 -24.83
N ASP A 142 3.90 -17.17 -25.79
CA ASP A 142 2.75 -18.06 -25.62
C ASP A 142 2.92 -19.10 -24.50
N THR A 143 4.15 -19.34 -24.06
CA THR A 143 4.50 -20.34 -23.02
C THR A 143 5.07 -19.72 -21.77
N THR A 144 5.78 -18.60 -21.85
CA THR A 144 6.37 -17.87 -20.72
C THR A 144 5.52 -16.66 -20.36
N GLN A 145 5.15 -16.54 -19.10
CA GLN A 145 4.41 -15.40 -18.56
C GLN A 145 5.27 -14.62 -17.56
N VAL A 146 4.98 -13.32 -17.41
CA VAL A 146 5.57 -12.48 -16.37
C VAL A 146 4.50 -12.11 -15.35
N LEU A 147 4.73 -12.50 -14.11
CA LEU A 147 3.95 -12.11 -12.95
C LEU A 147 4.58 -10.84 -12.36
N PHE A 148 4.04 -9.70 -12.75
CA PHE A 148 4.59 -8.39 -12.41
C PHE A 148 4.04 -7.89 -11.08
N THR A 149 4.92 -7.50 -10.15
CA THR A 149 4.53 -6.93 -8.86
C THR A 149 4.22 -5.44 -9.02
N ARG A 150 3.01 -4.96 -8.64
CA ARG A 150 2.59 -3.56 -8.84
C ARG A 150 2.82 -2.70 -7.59
N LYS A 151 2.04 -2.88 -6.53
CA LYS A 151 2.08 -2.05 -5.33
C LYS A 151 2.18 -2.92 -4.07
N GLY A 152 3.06 -2.51 -3.14
CA GLY A 152 3.28 -3.31 -1.92
C GLY A 152 3.86 -4.69 -2.21
N ILE A 153 3.49 -5.67 -1.39
CA ILE A 153 3.95 -7.07 -1.47
C ILE A 153 2.83 -8.05 -1.87
N SER A 154 1.63 -7.56 -2.18
CA SER A 154 0.45 -8.42 -2.40
C SER A 154 -0.16 -8.32 -3.80
N GLU A 155 0.04 -7.20 -4.52
CA GLU A 155 -0.58 -6.99 -5.83
C GLU A 155 0.35 -7.44 -6.96
N THR A 156 -0.13 -8.39 -7.77
CA THR A 156 0.54 -8.88 -8.97
C THR A 156 -0.36 -8.76 -10.20
N THR A 157 0.24 -8.70 -11.38
CA THR A 157 -0.48 -8.70 -12.66
C THR A 157 0.22 -9.66 -13.61
N HIS A 158 -0.55 -10.57 -14.21
CA HIS A 158 -0.06 -11.46 -15.26
C HIS A 158 0.09 -10.71 -16.57
N PHE A 159 1.26 -10.78 -17.16
CA PHE A 159 1.50 -10.30 -18.51
C PHE A 159 1.59 -11.48 -19.47
N THR A 160 0.65 -11.49 -20.38
CA THR A 160 0.64 -12.31 -21.61
C THR A 160 0.98 -11.42 -22.81
N PRO A 161 1.28 -11.96 -24.00
CA PRO A 161 1.53 -11.13 -25.19
C PRO A 161 0.42 -10.12 -25.48
N ALA A 162 -0.84 -10.53 -25.32
CA ALA A 162 -2.00 -9.66 -25.49
C ALA A 162 -2.01 -8.50 -24.47
N MET A 163 -1.71 -8.80 -23.20
CA MET A 163 -1.68 -7.80 -22.14
C MET A 163 -0.53 -6.79 -22.31
N VAL A 164 0.65 -7.24 -22.79
CA VAL A 164 1.75 -6.33 -23.13
C VAL A 164 1.31 -5.35 -24.21
N TYR A 165 0.67 -5.86 -25.27
CA TYR A 165 0.17 -5.02 -26.36
C TYR A 165 -0.92 -4.03 -25.91
N GLU A 166 -1.86 -4.48 -25.09
CA GLU A 166 -2.94 -3.63 -24.54
C GLU A 166 -2.39 -2.47 -23.70
N VAL A 167 -1.40 -2.75 -22.85
CA VAL A 167 -0.87 -1.76 -21.89
C VAL A 167 0.15 -0.82 -22.53
N TYR A 168 1.02 -1.33 -23.42
CA TYR A 168 2.15 -0.57 -23.94
C TYR A 168 2.04 -0.22 -25.44
N GLY A 169 1.15 -0.86 -26.18
CA GLY A 169 0.95 -0.63 -27.61
C GLY A 169 2.01 -1.29 -28.50
N PHE A 170 2.76 -2.26 -28.00
CA PHE A 170 3.75 -3.02 -28.78
C PHE A 170 3.83 -4.46 -28.28
N SER A 171 4.39 -5.37 -29.12
CA SER A 171 4.57 -6.78 -28.74
C SER A 171 5.78 -6.98 -27.81
N PRO A 172 5.86 -8.12 -27.09
CA PRO A 172 7.02 -8.43 -26.23
C PRO A 172 8.37 -8.32 -26.95
N GLU A 173 8.46 -8.78 -28.18
CA GLU A 173 9.69 -8.72 -28.98
C GLU A 173 10.13 -7.28 -29.30
N GLN A 174 9.19 -6.34 -29.30
CA GLN A 174 9.45 -4.92 -29.57
C GLN A 174 9.91 -4.14 -28.34
N VAL A 175 9.92 -4.72 -27.14
CA VAL A 175 10.39 -4.07 -25.91
C VAL A 175 11.83 -3.58 -26.07
N VAL A 176 12.70 -4.40 -26.62
CA VAL A 176 14.11 -4.03 -26.84
C VAL A 176 14.28 -2.94 -27.90
N ASP A 177 13.47 -2.97 -28.95
CA ASP A 177 13.47 -1.94 -30.00
C ASP A 177 12.94 -0.60 -29.46
N TRP A 178 11.88 -0.66 -28.63
CA TRP A 178 11.37 0.51 -27.91
C TRP A 178 12.43 1.15 -27.03
N LYS A 179 13.19 0.36 -26.24
CA LYS A 179 14.31 0.85 -25.43
C LYS A 179 15.48 1.34 -26.28
N GLY A 180 15.75 0.71 -27.41
CA GLY A 180 16.74 1.20 -28.37
C GLY A 180 16.44 2.62 -28.87
N LEU A 181 15.16 2.94 -29.08
CA LEU A 181 14.70 4.25 -29.53
C LEU A 181 14.59 5.27 -28.39
N ALA A 182 13.83 4.93 -27.34
CA ALA A 182 13.47 5.83 -26.24
C ALA A 182 14.55 5.93 -25.16
N GLY A 183 15.42 4.93 -25.06
CA GLY A 183 16.37 4.76 -23.96
C GLY A 183 15.73 4.22 -22.70
N ASP A 184 16.53 4.11 -21.64
CA ASP A 184 16.11 3.74 -20.30
C ASP A 184 16.89 4.54 -19.26
N SER A 185 16.21 5.43 -18.57
CA SER A 185 16.84 6.28 -17.55
C SER A 185 17.25 5.51 -16.30
N SER A 186 16.62 4.37 -15.98
CA SER A 186 16.93 3.56 -14.81
C SER A 186 18.27 2.83 -14.97
N ASP A 187 18.61 2.47 -16.23
CA ASP A 187 19.85 1.79 -16.58
C ASP A 187 20.88 2.70 -17.27
N ASN A 188 20.57 4.00 -17.31
CA ASN A 188 21.39 5.01 -17.99
C ASN A 188 21.63 4.68 -19.47
N ILE A 189 20.63 4.10 -20.15
CA ILE A 189 20.64 3.83 -21.58
C ILE A 189 20.09 5.06 -22.30
N PRO A 190 20.88 5.76 -23.14
CA PRO A 190 20.52 7.09 -23.62
C PRO A 190 19.40 7.14 -24.66
N GLY A 191 19.20 6.08 -25.45
CA GLY A 191 18.28 6.10 -26.59
C GLY A 191 18.68 7.12 -27.68
N ILE A 192 17.72 7.53 -28.49
CA ILE A 192 17.90 8.61 -29.50
C ILE A 192 17.47 9.94 -28.85
N PRO A 193 18.34 10.98 -28.83
CA PRO A 193 18.03 12.26 -28.18
C PRO A 193 16.74 12.90 -28.68
N GLY A 194 15.74 13.05 -27.76
CA GLY A 194 14.43 13.64 -28.06
C GLY A 194 13.44 12.72 -28.76
N VAL A 195 13.71 11.41 -28.77
CA VAL A 195 12.72 10.37 -29.05
C VAL A 195 12.25 9.80 -27.71
N GLY A 196 11.01 10.09 -27.34
CA GLY A 196 10.41 9.53 -26.13
C GLY A 196 9.41 8.42 -26.46
N ASP A 197 8.83 7.81 -25.41
CA ASP A 197 7.96 6.64 -25.50
C ASP A 197 6.89 6.71 -26.60
N LYS A 198 6.11 7.80 -26.64
CA LYS A 198 5.03 7.97 -27.64
C LYS A 198 5.56 7.98 -29.08
N THR A 199 6.75 8.55 -29.29
CA THR A 199 7.36 8.60 -30.62
C THR A 199 7.92 7.24 -31.01
N ALA A 200 8.55 6.53 -30.08
CA ALA A 200 9.07 5.18 -30.28
C ALA A 200 7.93 4.20 -30.61
N VAL A 201 6.84 4.20 -29.82
CA VAL A 201 5.65 3.36 -30.09
C VAL A 201 5.06 3.64 -31.47
N ARG A 202 4.91 4.91 -31.86
CA ARG A 202 4.40 5.27 -33.18
C ARG A 202 5.30 4.76 -34.32
N LEU A 203 6.62 4.85 -34.15
CA LEU A 203 7.58 4.33 -35.15
C LEU A 203 7.50 2.80 -35.25
N LEU A 204 7.39 2.11 -34.11
CA LEU A 204 7.21 0.65 -34.07
C LEU A 204 5.91 0.20 -34.73
N HIS A 205 4.80 0.92 -34.53
CA HIS A 205 3.56 0.64 -35.25
C HIS A 205 3.68 0.80 -36.77
N GLN A 206 4.47 1.77 -37.21
CA GLN A 206 4.60 2.07 -38.64
C GLN A 206 5.58 1.14 -39.37
N TYR A 207 6.70 0.78 -38.71
CA TYR A 207 7.82 0.07 -39.34
C TYR A 207 8.10 -1.31 -38.74
N GLY A 208 7.49 -1.64 -37.62
CA GLY A 208 7.59 -2.94 -36.94
C GLY A 208 8.83 -3.11 -36.05
N THR A 209 10.05 -2.93 -36.59
CA THR A 209 11.31 -3.16 -35.88
C THR A 209 12.24 -1.96 -35.96
N LEU A 210 13.21 -1.88 -35.01
CA LEU A 210 14.23 -0.84 -35.01
C LEU A 210 15.01 -0.86 -36.33
N ASP A 211 15.38 -2.04 -36.84
CA ASP A 211 16.15 -2.14 -38.09
C ASP A 211 15.37 -1.58 -39.28
N ASN A 212 14.06 -1.86 -39.37
CA ASN A 212 13.20 -1.29 -40.39
C ASN A 212 13.02 0.23 -40.21
N ILE A 213 12.88 0.71 -38.99
CA ILE A 213 12.81 2.15 -38.69
C ILE A 213 14.05 2.86 -39.20
N LEU A 214 15.24 2.32 -38.89
CA LEU A 214 16.52 2.89 -39.32
C LEU A 214 16.72 2.79 -40.84
N ALA A 215 16.31 1.69 -41.50
CA ALA A 215 16.36 1.53 -42.95
C ALA A 215 15.50 2.58 -43.69
N HIS A 216 14.36 2.97 -43.11
CA HIS A 216 13.44 3.96 -43.67
C HIS A 216 13.58 5.36 -43.05
N ALA A 217 14.66 5.61 -42.28
CA ALA A 217 14.89 6.88 -41.59
C ALA A 217 14.87 8.10 -42.55
N GLY A 218 15.33 7.93 -43.80
CA GLY A 218 15.29 8.96 -44.83
C GLY A 218 13.89 9.35 -45.31
N GLU A 219 12.90 8.50 -45.11
CA GLU A 219 11.50 8.75 -45.44
C GLU A 219 10.74 9.52 -44.34
N VAL A 220 11.31 9.53 -43.15
CA VAL A 220 10.73 10.22 -41.99
C VAL A 220 11.01 11.71 -42.09
N LYS A 221 9.96 12.51 -42.28
CA LYS A 221 10.09 13.97 -42.54
C LYS A 221 10.59 14.74 -41.29
N GLY A 222 11.41 15.76 -41.56
CA GLY A 222 11.86 16.75 -40.57
C GLY A 222 12.95 16.22 -39.63
N LYS A 223 13.15 16.93 -38.53
CA LYS A 223 14.21 16.66 -37.54
C LYS A 223 14.22 15.25 -36.95
N LEU A 224 13.11 14.54 -37.02
CA LEU A 224 13.04 13.17 -36.52
C LEU A 224 13.82 12.22 -37.44
N GLY A 225 13.63 12.32 -38.75
CA GLY A 225 14.38 11.51 -39.71
C GLY A 225 15.89 11.76 -39.63
N GLU A 226 16.30 13.03 -39.53
CA GLU A 226 17.71 13.40 -39.33
C GLU A 226 18.32 12.76 -38.09
N LYS A 227 17.55 12.75 -36.97
CA LYS A 227 17.98 12.11 -35.72
C LYS A 227 18.11 10.59 -35.86
N LEU A 228 17.14 9.93 -36.51
CA LEU A 228 17.19 8.49 -36.76
C LEU A 228 18.44 8.07 -37.55
N VAL A 229 18.81 8.89 -38.54
CA VAL A 229 20.05 8.65 -39.30
C VAL A 229 21.30 8.92 -38.45
N THR A 230 21.32 10.07 -37.74
CA THR A 230 22.50 10.49 -36.97
C THR A 230 22.82 9.57 -35.81
N TRP A 231 21.78 9.04 -35.14
CA TRP A 231 21.93 8.26 -33.92
C TRP A 231 21.62 6.75 -34.11
N ALA A 232 21.72 6.27 -35.38
CA ALA A 232 21.39 4.89 -35.70
C ALA A 232 22.27 3.86 -34.95
N ASP A 233 23.56 4.09 -34.87
CA ASP A 233 24.47 3.18 -34.18
C ASP A 233 24.26 3.20 -32.66
N GLN A 234 23.96 4.37 -32.09
CA GLN A 234 23.60 4.47 -30.69
C GLN A 234 22.29 3.71 -30.37
N ALA A 235 21.29 3.82 -31.23
CA ALA A 235 20.03 3.09 -31.04
C ALA A 235 20.24 1.57 -31.05
N LYS A 236 21.11 1.05 -31.95
CA LYS A 236 21.48 -0.36 -31.98
C LYS A 236 22.21 -0.79 -30.71
N MET A 237 23.20 0.00 -30.27
CA MET A 237 23.89 -0.24 -29.00
C MET A 237 22.90 -0.25 -27.81
N CYS A 238 21.97 0.71 -27.74
CA CYS A 238 20.98 0.76 -26.70
C CYS A 238 20.06 -0.48 -26.71
N ARG A 239 19.65 -0.95 -27.88
CA ARG A 239 18.90 -2.20 -28.02
C ARG A 239 19.71 -3.40 -27.51
N GLU A 240 20.99 -3.51 -27.86
CA GLU A 240 21.86 -4.59 -27.40
C GLU A 240 22.00 -4.58 -25.87
N LEU A 241 22.19 -3.40 -25.27
CA LEU A 241 22.27 -3.24 -23.80
C LEU A 241 20.97 -3.63 -23.10
N ALA A 242 19.81 -3.32 -23.69
CA ALA A 242 18.49 -3.64 -23.15
C ALA A 242 18.09 -5.11 -23.39
N THR A 243 18.79 -5.84 -24.26
CA THR A 243 18.44 -7.22 -24.61
C THR A 243 18.85 -8.18 -23.50
N ILE A 244 17.88 -8.92 -22.97
CA ILE A 244 18.11 -10.04 -22.04
C ILE A 244 18.60 -11.24 -22.85
N ARG A 245 19.77 -11.73 -22.49
CA ARG A 245 20.35 -12.92 -23.12
C ARG A 245 19.71 -14.19 -22.58
N ARG A 246 19.57 -15.18 -23.46
CA ARG A 246 18.93 -16.48 -23.13
C ARG A 246 19.89 -17.65 -23.31
N ASP A 247 21.20 -17.39 -23.15
CA ASP A 247 22.30 -18.33 -23.43
C ASP A 247 23.40 -18.30 -22.34
N ALA A 248 23.06 -17.89 -21.12
CA ALA A 248 23.99 -17.91 -19.99
C ALA A 248 24.50 -19.33 -19.72
N PRO A 249 25.84 -19.54 -19.54
CA PRO A 249 26.42 -20.86 -19.38
C PRO A 249 26.18 -21.41 -17.95
N ILE A 250 24.92 -21.68 -17.62
CA ILE A 250 24.50 -22.25 -16.33
C ILE A 250 24.27 -23.74 -16.44
N SER A 251 24.56 -24.45 -15.34
CA SER A 251 24.17 -25.86 -15.22
C SER A 251 22.72 -25.94 -14.74
N PHE A 252 21.83 -26.39 -15.61
CA PHE A 252 20.39 -26.50 -15.32
C PHE A 252 19.96 -27.96 -15.20
N SER A 253 19.14 -28.22 -14.18
CA SER A 253 18.39 -29.47 -14.04
C SER A 253 17.01 -29.15 -13.48
N LEU A 254 15.97 -29.41 -14.25
CA LEU A 254 14.58 -29.20 -13.80
C LEU A 254 14.29 -29.97 -12.49
N LYS A 255 14.87 -31.17 -12.34
CA LYS A 255 14.73 -31.96 -11.11
C LYS A 255 15.32 -31.27 -9.88
N ALA A 256 16.42 -30.51 -10.03
CA ALA A 256 17.00 -29.74 -8.92
C ALA A 256 16.14 -28.55 -8.52
N CYS A 257 15.29 -28.07 -9.44
CA CYS A 257 14.33 -27.00 -9.19
C CYS A 257 12.97 -27.50 -8.69
N ALA A 258 12.80 -28.82 -8.46
CA ALA A 258 11.55 -29.34 -7.91
C ALA A 258 11.21 -28.67 -6.56
N MET A 259 9.92 -28.45 -6.31
CA MET A 259 9.45 -27.79 -5.09
C MET A 259 10.00 -28.50 -3.85
N PRO A 260 10.79 -27.81 -3.00
CA PRO A 260 11.40 -28.44 -1.82
C PRO A 260 10.44 -28.44 -0.63
N ASP A 261 10.80 -29.19 0.39
CA ASP A 261 10.20 -29.04 1.71
C ASP A 261 10.85 -27.85 2.43
N PHE A 262 10.16 -26.71 2.43
CA PHE A 262 10.64 -25.46 3.03
C PHE A 262 10.89 -25.55 4.54
N ARG A 263 10.35 -26.58 5.22
CA ARG A 263 10.51 -26.77 6.68
C ARG A 263 11.96 -27.01 7.08
N HIS A 264 12.82 -27.43 6.14
CA HIS A 264 14.26 -27.52 6.37
C HIS A 264 14.89 -26.17 6.78
N GLY A 265 14.32 -25.03 6.34
CA GLY A 265 14.76 -23.70 6.69
C GLY A 265 14.25 -23.16 8.02
N ILE A 266 13.38 -23.88 8.76
CA ILE A 266 12.80 -23.42 10.03
C ILE A 266 13.87 -22.99 11.04
N PRO A 267 14.97 -23.73 11.27
CA PRO A 267 15.99 -23.28 12.23
C PRO A 267 16.65 -21.95 11.88
N ALA A 268 16.77 -21.64 10.59
CA ALA A 268 17.29 -20.34 10.14
C ALA A 268 16.24 -19.23 10.29
N LEU A 269 14.97 -19.53 9.99
CA LEU A 269 13.85 -18.59 10.16
C LEU A 269 13.62 -18.23 11.64
N GLU A 270 13.84 -19.17 12.59
CA GLU A 270 13.77 -18.92 14.04
C GLU A 270 14.80 -17.90 14.48
N LYS A 271 16.05 -18.00 13.99
CA LYS A 271 17.11 -17.02 14.26
C LYS A 271 16.75 -15.62 13.78
N LEU A 272 16.02 -15.53 12.68
CA LEU A 272 15.52 -14.29 12.10
C LEU A 272 14.18 -13.84 12.71
N LYS A 273 13.63 -14.57 13.68
CA LYS A 273 12.34 -14.31 14.34
C LYS A 273 11.15 -14.18 13.36
N LEU A 274 11.20 -14.89 12.23
CA LEU A 274 10.16 -14.86 11.20
C LEU A 274 9.01 -15.85 11.52
N ASN A 275 8.42 -15.70 12.71
CA ASN A 275 7.45 -16.64 13.29
C ASN A 275 6.19 -16.82 12.44
N SER A 276 5.74 -15.81 11.72
CA SER A 276 4.58 -15.89 10.82
C SER A 276 4.87 -16.77 9.59
N ILE A 277 6.08 -16.68 9.03
CA ILE A 277 6.53 -17.56 7.95
C ILE A 277 6.63 -19.01 8.47
N ILE A 278 7.23 -19.22 9.66
CA ILE A 278 7.35 -20.54 10.27
C ILE A 278 5.98 -21.19 10.45
N ARG A 279 5.00 -20.47 11.01
CA ARG A 279 3.63 -20.96 11.18
C ARG A 279 3.01 -21.37 9.85
N ARG A 280 3.18 -20.56 8.81
CA ARG A 280 2.68 -20.87 7.46
C ARG A 280 3.31 -22.13 6.88
N LEU A 281 4.59 -22.41 7.15
CA LEU A 281 5.29 -23.62 6.68
C LEU A 281 4.95 -24.87 7.50
N GLN A 282 4.54 -24.72 8.76
CA GLN A 282 4.19 -25.83 9.65
C GLN A 282 2.73 -26.27 9.53
N THR A 283 1.87 -25.45 8.93
CA THR A 283 0.49 -25.87 8.62
C THR A 283 0.56 -27.00 7.58
N PRO A 284 -0.01 -28.18 7.83
CA PRO A 284 0.04 -29.28 6.86
C PRO A 284 -0.56 -28.84 5.52
N ASP A 285 0.01 -29.35 4.41
CA ASP A 285 -0.53 -29.16 3.05
C ASP A 285 -1.98 -29.70 2.89
N ASP A 286 -2.45 -30.54 3.84
CA ASP A 286 -3.83 -31.02 3.94
C ASP A 286 -4.76 -30.15 4.79
N ALA A 287 -4.27 -29.14 5.52
CA ALA A 287 -5.15 -28.06 5.92
C ALA A 287 -5.37 -27.23 4.64
N PRO A 288 -6.62 -27.10 4.15
CA PRO A 288 -6.83 -26.30 2.97
C PRO A 288 -6.14 -24.97 3.21
N ALA A 289 -5.18 -24.61 2.36
CA ALA A 289 -4.74 -23.22 2.25
C ALA A 289 -6.03 -22.42 2.30
N PRO A 290 -6.12 -21.34 3.10
CA PRO A 290 -7.34 -20.56 3.08
C PRO A 290 -7.60 -20.27 1.61
N ASP A 291 -8.64 -20.90 1.11
CA ASP A 291 -8.95 -21.05 -0.31
C ASP A 291 -9.21 -19.65 -0.84
N THR A 292 -8.17 -18.99 -1.37
CA THR A 292 -8.34 -17.69 -2.04
C THR A 292 -9.09 -17.85 -3.36
N ALA A 293 -9.45 -19.10 -3.68
CA ALA A 293 -10.29 -19.49 -4.81
C ALA A 293 -11.57 -20.25 -4.41
N ALA A 294 -11.87 -20.43 -3.10
CA ALA A 294 -13.25 -20.62 -2.72
C ALA A 294 -13.98 -19.33 -3.07
N GLU A 295 -14.95 -19.43 -3.96
CA GLU A 295 -15.85 -18.34 -4.34
C GLU A 295 -16.13 -17.50 -3.10
N GLU A 296 -15.68 -16.23 -3.12
CA GLU A 296 -16.06 -15.27 -2.09
C GLU A 296 -17.57 -15.37 -1.99
N THR A 297 -18.07 -15.83 -0.84
CA THR A 297 -19.51 -15.82 -0.64
C THR A 297 -19.92 -14.38 -0.87
N PRO A 298 -20.66 -14.07 -1.93
CA PRO A 298 -20.95 -12.68 -2.27
C PRO A 298 -21.66 -12.04 -1.08
N LEU A 299 -21.27 -10.82 -0.75
CA LEU A 299 -21.96 -10.05 0.27
C LEU A 299 -23.37 -9.78 -0.22
N THR A 300 -24.35 -10.46 0.38
CA THR A 300 -25.76 -10.37 -0.01
C THR A 300 -26.62 -9.92 1.16
N LEU A 301 -27.66 -9.13 0.86
CA LEU A 301 -28.64 -8.75 1.86
C LEU A 301 -29.41 -9.98 2.34
N LEU A 302 -29.51 -10.13 3.66
CA LEU A 302 -30.37 -11.14 4.26
C LEU A 302 -31.85 -10.79 4.00
N PRO A 303 -32.76 -11.78 3.92
CA PRO A 303 -34.18 -11.55 3.60
C PRO A 303 -34.98 -11.03 4.81
N PHE A 304 -34.72 -9.78 5.20
CA PHE A 304 -35.43 -9.14 6.32
C PHE A 304 -36.91 -8.93 6.03
N ALA A 305 -37.73 -8.97 7.07
CA ALA A 305 -39.10 -8.49 7.03
C ALA A 305 -39.16 -6.96 6.83
N ASP A 306 -40.33 -6.44 6.49
CA ASP A 306 -40.54 -4.99 6.46
C ASP A 306 -40.26 -4.38 7.85
N ALA A 307 -39.60 -3.21 7.87
CA ALA A 307 -39.23 -2.57 9.12
C ALA A 307 -40.45 -2.07 9.88
N ALA A 308 -40.60 -2.49 11.14
CA ALA A 308 -41.61 -1.98 12.01
C ALA A 308 -41.35 -0.48 12.31
N PRO A 309 -42.32 0.41 12.10
CA PRO A 309 -42.15 1.83 12.40
C PRO A 309 -42.13 2.06 13.91
N ILE A 310 -41.13 2.83 14.35
CA ILE A 310 -40.98 3.25 15.77
C ILE A 310 -41.14 4.77 15.83
N SER A 311 -41.98 5.25 16.73
CA SER A 311 -42.25 6.67 16.91
C SER A 311 -41.83 7.21 18.27
N SER A 312 -41.49 6.33 19.22
CA SER A 312 -41.09 6.68 20.57
C SER A 312 -40.16 5.64 21.20
N GLY A 313 -39.51 5.99 22.33
CA GLY A 313 -38.75 5.05 23.13
C GLY A 313 -39.62 3.92 23.72
N ALA A 314 -40.90 4.17 23.97
CA ALA A 314 -41.82 3.13 24.41
C ALA A 314 -42.07 2.07 23.33
N ASP A 315 -42.24 2.48 22.06
CA ASP A 315 -42.38 1.55 20.93
C ASP A 315 -41.11 0.72 20.75
N LEU A 316 -39.93 1.36 20.86
CA LEU A 316 -38.66 0.66 20.77
C LEU A 316 -38.49 -0.35 21.91
N THR A 317 -38.81 0.03 23.14
CA THR A 317 -38.78 -0.86 24.31
C THR A 317 -39.71 -2.06 24.10
N ALA A 318 -40.92 -1.85 23.57
CA ALA A 318 -41.88 -2.91 23.29
C ALA A 318 -41.32 -3.88 22.23
N TRP A 319 -40.74 -3.36 21.14
CA TRP A 319 -40.11 -4.18 20.12
C TRP A 319 -38.92 -5.01 20.66
N LEU A 320 -38.02 -4.37 21.44
CA LEU A 320 -36.85 -5.05 22.06
C LEU A 320 -37.31 -6.15 23.05
N THR A 321 -38.35 -5.90 23.83
CA THR A 321 -38.89 -6.87 24.81
C THR A 321 -39.56 -8.06 24.15
N ALA A 322 -40.13 -7.88 22.97
CA ALA A 322 -40.77 -8.95 22.20
C ALA A 322 -39.76 -9.90 21.54
N LEU A 323 -38.48 -9.50 21.40
CA LEU A 323 -37.46 -10.34 20.78
C LEU A 323 -37.07 -11.53 21.67
N PRO A 324 -37.06 -12.77 21.14
CA PRO A 324 -36.52 -13.91 21.87
C PRO A 324 -34.97 -13.83 21.95
N ASP A 325 -34.40 -14.49 22.95
CA ASP A 325 -32.92 -14.52 23.11
C ASP A 325 -32.20 -15.04 21.87
N SER A 326 -32.83 -15.98 21.13
CA SER A 326 -32.29 -16.51 19.88
C SER A 326 -32.19 -15.48 18.75
N ALA A 327 -32.92 -14.36 18.84
CA ALA A 327 -32.83 -13.25 17.87
C ALA A 327 -31.68 -12.28 18.16
N ARG A 328 -30.92 -12.51 19.20
CA ARG A 328 -29.74 -11.68 19.57
C ARG A 328 -28.43 -12.33 19.11
N PRO A 329 -27.35 -11.52 18.91
CA PRO A 329 -27.29 -10.05 19.07
C PRO A 329 -28.03 -9.30 17.98
N ILE A 330 -28.58 -8.13 18.30
CA ILE A 330 -29.14 -7.21 17.30
C ILE A 330 -28.05 -6.35 16.68
N ALA A 331 -28.25 -5.92 15.44
CA ALA A 331 -27.48 -4.83 14.83
C ALA A 331 -28.18 -3.49 15.10
N VAL A 332 -27.40 -2.45 15.40
CA VAL A 332 -27.90 -1.10 15.68
C VAL A 332 -27.14 -0.08 14.86
N ALA A 333 -27.83 0.61 13.96
CA ALA A 333 -27.30 1.75 13.22
C ALA A 333 -28.06 3.02 13.63
N LEU A 334 -27.32 4.02 14.06
CA LEU A 334 -27.84 5.31 14.54
C LEU A 334 -27.02 6.43 13.95
N ASP A 335 -27.64 7.21 13.07
CA ASP A 335 -27.08 8.48 12.58
C ASP A 335 -27.92 9.68 13.08
N ASP A 336 -27.78 10.83 12.44
CA ASP A 336 -28.52 12.04 12.83
C ASP A 336 -29.96 12.10 12.27
N THR A 337 -30.32 11.17 11.40
CA THR A 337 -31.60 11.16 10.67
C THR A 337 -32.46 9.94 10.96
N VAL A 338 -31.83 8.81 11.31
CA VAL A 338 -32.57 7.55 11.51
C VAL A 338 -31.89 6.65 12.55
N LEU A 339 -32.69 5.96 13.35
CA LEU A 339 -32.30 4.77 14.10
C LEU A 339 -32.88 3.54 13.40
N THR A 340 -32.06 2.54 13.14
CA THR A 340 -32.49 1.22 12.69
C THR A 340 -31.96 0.12 13.59
N CYS A 341 -32.79 -0.91 13.85
CA CYS A 341 -32.36 -2.14 14.51
C CYS A 341 -32.75 -3.34 13.66
N ALA A 342 -31.88 -4.36 13.62
CA ALA A 342 -32.12 -5.61 12.91
C ALA A 342 -31.71 -6.81 13.78
N ALA A 343 -32.56 -7.81 13.89
CA ALA A 343 -32.36 -8.98 14.74
C ALA A 343 -31.99 -10.24 13.93
N GLN A 344 -31.44 -11.25 14.60
CA GLN A 344 -30.98 -12.50 13.96
C GLN A 344 -32.13 -13.32 13.36
N ASP A 345 -33.35 -13.14 13.81
CA ASP A 345 -34.57 -13.75 13.25
C ASP A 345 -35.11 -13.00 12.02
N LEU A 346 -34.33 -12.02 11.53
CA LEU A 346 -34.62 -11.18 10.36
C LEU A 346 -35.74 -10.17 10.58
N SER A 347 -36.22 -9.99 11.80
CA SER A 347 -37.08 -8.85 12.16
C SER A 347 -36.25 -7.57 12.24
N CYS A 348 -36.87 -6.45 11.89
CA CYS A 348 -36.23 -5.15 11.97
C CYS A 348 -37.22 -4.03 12.32
N CYS A 349 -36.67 -2.93 12.85
CA CYS A 349 -37.43 -1.73 13.12
C CYS A 349 -36.69 -0.47 12.71
N GLN A 350 -37.43 0.62 12.51
CA GLN A 350 -36.91 1.91 12.09
C GLN A 350 -37.62 3.07 12.73
N ALA A 351 -36.86 4.06 13.18
CA ALA A 351 -37.36 5.35 13.68
C ALA A 351 -36.72 6.48 12.88
N ALA A 352 -37.50 7.33 12.25
CA ALA A 352 -37.02 8.61 11.70
C ALA A 352 -36.75 9.58 12.85
N LEU A 353 -35.59 10.24 12.86
CA LEU A 353 -35.15 11.19 13.88
C LEU A 353 -35.39 12.63 13.41
N GLY A 354 -35.63 13.52 14.35
CA GLY A 354 -35.91 14.91 14.02
C GLY A 354 -37.30 15.02 13.36
N GLY A 355 -37.44 15.98 12.48
CA GLY A 355 -38.68 16.25 11.77
C GLY A 355 -39.05 17.71 11.84
N ASP A 356 -40.09 18.09 11.11
CA ASP A 356 -40.68 19.41 11.13
C ASP A 356 -42.02 19.41 11.90
N LEU A 357 -42.66 20.57 11.99
CA LEU A 357 -43.95 20.74 12.65
C LEU A 357 -45.09 19.88 12.03
N LEU A 358 -44.91 19.39 10.79
CA LEU A 358 -45.91 18.63 10.05
C LEU A 358 -45.67 17.11 10.13
N THR A 359 -44.39 16.73 10.24
CA THR A 359 -43.94 15.33 10.35
C THR A 359 -42.91 15.19 11.46
N PRO A 360 -43.39 15.16 12.74
CA PRO A 360 -42.47 15.03 13.87
C PRO A 360 -41.82 13.65 13.86
N GLY A 361 -40.48 13.62 13.88
CA GLY A 361 -39.70 12.39 14.09
C GLY A 361 -39.62 12.04 15.58
N ALA A 362 -39.07 10.87 15.86
CA ALA A 362 -38.80 10.44 17.23
C ALA A 362 -37.68 11.26 17.86
N ASP A 363 -37.75 11.46 19.19
CA ASP A 363 -36.69 12.12 19.94
C ASP A 363 -35.47 11.19 20.06
N PRO A 364 -34.28 11.59 19.54
CA PRO A 364 -33.05 10.79 19.60
C PRO A 364 -32.65 10.41 21.03
N GLU A 365 -32.85 11.31 22.01
CA GLU A 365 -32.51 11.04 23.41
C GLU A 365 -33.46 10.03 24.04
N ASP A 366 -34.75 10.08 23.72
CA ASP A 366 -35.73 9.11 24.17
C ASP A 366 -35.45 7.71 23.63
N LEU A 367 -35.13 7.61 22.34
CA LEU A 367 -34.74 6.34 21.72
C LEU A 367 -33.43 5.79 22.29
N LEU A 368 -32.44 6.62 22.50
CA LEU A 368 -31.17 6.20 23.07
C LEU A 368 -31.34 5.72 24.53
N ARG A 369 -32.23 6.38 25.31
CA ARG A 369 -32.59 5.98 26.67
C ARG A 369 -33.34 4.65 26.72
N ALA A 370 -34.17 4.38 25.72
CA ALA A 370 -34.87 3.11 25.58
C ALA A 370 -33.94 1.96 25.17
N LEU A 371 -32.97 2.25 24.30
CA LEU A 371 -32.01 1.28 23.75
C LEU A 371 -30.93 0.88 24.76
N ALA A 372 -30.44 1.82 25.57
CA ALA A 372 -29.26 1.64 26.43
C ALA A 372 -29.34 0.46 27.41
N PRO A 373 -30.47 0.18 28.10
CA PRO A 373 -30.60 -0.98 28.99
C PRO A 373 -30.44 -2.31 28.23
N ASP A 374 -30.97 -2.40 27.02
CA ASP A 374 -30.86 -3.59 26.19
C ASP A 374 -29.40 -3.80 25.71
N LEU A 375 -28.73 -2.73 25.28
CA LEU A 375 -27.31 -2.79 24.92
C LEU A 375 -26.41 -3.21 26.10
N ALA A 376 -26.71 -2.77 27.30
CA ALA A 376 -25.97 -3.15 28.49
C ALA A 376 -26.17 -4.63 28.87
N ALA A 377 -27.35 -5.18 28.62
CA ALA A 377 -27.68 -6.57 28.90
C ALA A 377 -27.25 -7.53 27.79
N HIS A 378 -27.34 -7.10 26.55
CA HIS A 378 -27.11 -7.92 25.35
C HIS A 378 -26.11 -7.22 24.40
N PRO A 379 -24.91 -7.75 24.22
CA PRO A 379 -23.96 -7.19 23.25
C PRO A 379 -24.57 -7.07 21.85
N ALA A 380 -24.37 -5.94 21.19
CA ALA A 380 -24.91 -5.66 19.86
C ALA A 380 -23.84 -5.73 18.76
N VAL A 381 -24.27 -5.85 17.51
CA VAL A 381 -23.47 -5.59 16.30
C VAL A 381 -23.56 -4.09 16.01
N ILE A 382 -22.43 -3.44 15.83
CA ILE A 382 -22.34 -2.00 15.67
C ILE A 382 -21.30 -1.60 14.60
N HIS A 383 -21.28 -0.34 14.24
CA HIS A 383 -20.24 0.32 13.48
C HIS A 383 -19.65 1.45 14.33
N ASP A 384 -18.33 1.47 14.52
CA ASP A 384 -17.60 2.44 15.35
C ASP A 384 -18.10 2.47 16.81
N GLY A 385 -17.81 1.40 17.54
CA GLY A 385 -18.25 1.20 18.93
C GLY A 385 -17.80 2.30 19.88
N LYS A 386 -16.65 2.93 19.67
CA LYS A 386 -16.17 4.01 20.52
C LYS A 386 -17.11 5.22 20.46
N THR A 387 -17.58 5.60 19.29
CA THR A 387 -18.54 6.69 19.12
C THR A 387 -19.85 6.41 19.87
N LEU A 388 -20.36 5.17 19.85
CA LEU A 388 -21.56 4.82 20.59
C LEU A 388 -21.33 4.85 22.11
N TRP A 389 -20.20 4.35 22.62
CA TRP A 389 -19.85 4.47 24.04
C TRP A 389 -19.79 5.92 24.50
N HIS A 390 -19.16 6.82 23.73
CA HIS A 390 -19.12 8.25 24.05
C HIS A 390 -20.50 8.90 24.03
N ARG A 391 -21.38 8.51 23.12
CA ARG A 391 -22.79 9.00 23.12
C ARG A 391 -23.54 8.58 24.38
N LEU A 392 -23.46 7.30 24.75
CA LEU A 392 -24.10 6.77 25.95
C LEU A 392 -23.57 7.43 27.25
N ASN A 393 -22.23 7.60 27.33
CA ASN A 393 -21.59 8.23 28.47
C ASN A 393 -22.00 9.70 28.63
N ARG A 394 -22.04 10.48 27.57
CA ARG A 394 -22.50 11.88 27.58
C ARG A 394 -23.94 12.00 28.05
N ALA A 395 -24.79 11.05 27.68
CA ALA A 395 -26.18 10.98 28.08
C ALA A 395 -26.36 10.37 29.50
N LYS A 396 -25.26 9.93 30.16
CA LYS A 396 -25.25 9.25 31.47
C LYS A 396 -26.15 8.01 31.49
N LEU A 397 -26.13 7.24 30.40
CA LEU A 397 -26.92 6.03 30.20
C LEU A 397 -26.11 4.77 30.49
N PRO A 398 -26.76 3.62 30.78
CA PRO A 398 -26.09 2.34 30.87
C PRO A 398 -25.29 2.03 29.60
N MET A 399 -24.10 1.48 29.76
CA MET A 399 -23.21 1.16 28.64
C MET A 399 -22.90 -0.35 28.60
N PRO A 400 -22.83 -0.94 27.41
CA PRO A 400 -22.33 -2.31 27.27
C PRO A 400 -20.88 -2.41 27.68
N GLU A 401 -20.51 -3.48 28.36
CA GLU A 401 -19.11 -3.78 28.69
C GLU A 401 -18.29 -4.09 27.40
N ARG A 402 -18.96 -4.70 26.41
CA ARG A 402 -18.42 -5.03 25.10
C ARG A 402 -19.53 -5.07 24.05
N TYR A 403 -19.17 -5.01 22.79
CA TYR A 403 -20.04 -5.29 21.65
C TYR A 403 -19.90 -6.74 21.19
N ALA A 404 -20.90 -7.26 20.49
CA ALA A 404 -20.85 -8.58 19.88
C ALA A 404 -19.92 -8.58 18.64
N TRP A 405 -19.98 -7.50 17.87
CA TRP A 405 -19.17 -7.28 16.68
C TRP A 405 -19.14 -5.82 16.30
N ASP A 406 -17.97 -5.34 15.88
CA ASP A 406 -17.82 -4.03 15.24
C ASP A 406 -17.44 -4.25 13.77
N VAL A 407 -18.35 -3.87 12.85
CA VAL A 407 -18.13 -4.09 11.41
C VAL A 407 -17.02 -3.20 10.84
N GLN A 408 -16.68 -2.10 11.51
CA GLN A 408 -15.54 -1.28 11.12
C GLN A 408 -14.21 -2.00 11.38
N LEU A 409 -14.05 -2.61 12.55
CA LEU A 409 -12.88 -3.41 12.91
C LEU A 409 -12.78 -4.67 12.04
N GLY A 410 -13.90 -5.35 11.80
CA GLY A 410 -13.95 -6.51 10.91
C GLY A 410 -13.51 -6.16 9.48
N ALA A 411 -13.93 -5.02 8.97
CA ALA A 411 -13.49 -4.55 7.65
C ALA A 411 -12.01 -4.17 7.62
N TYR A 412 -11.49 -3.57 8.69
CA TYR A 412 -10.07 -3.24 8.81
C TYR A 412 -9.19 -4.49 8.78
N LEU A 413 -9.57 -5.56 9.48
CA LEU A 413 -8.84 -6.82 9.46
C LEU A 413 -8.85 -7.49 8.08
N LEU A 414 -9.97 -7.42 7.35
CA LEU A 414 -10.10 -8.04 6.02
C LEU A 414 -9.35 -7.24 4.95
N ASP A 415 -9.34 -5.91 5.04
CA ASP A 415 -8.67 -5.03 4.08
C ASP A 415 -8.13 -3.77 4.77
N PRO A 416 -6.90 -3.82 5.35
CA PRO A 416 -6.30 -2.69 6.07
C PRO A 416 -5.84 -1.54 5.16
N GLN A 417 -5.93 -1.70 3.84
CA GLN A 417 -5.55 -0.66 2.86
C GLN A 417 -6.76 0.10 2.29
N ARG A 418 -7.95 -0.20 2.78
CA ARG A 418 -9.18 0.45 2.32
C ARG A 418 -9.13 1.96 2.60
N LYS A 419 -9.63 2.76 1.65
CA LYS A 419 -9.60 4.23 1.75
C LYS A 419 -10.63 4.78 2.74
N SER A 420 -11.71 4.06 2.97
CA SER A 420 -12.79 4.45 3.87
C SER A 420 -13.40 3.23 4.54
N TYR A 421 -13.68 3.35 5.83
CA TYR A 421 -14.38 2.37 6.66
C TYR A 421 -15.72 2.90 7.16
N SER A 422 -16.28 3.95 6.52
CA SER A 422 -17.63 4.43 6.79
C SER A 422 -18.67 3.35 6.44
N LEU A 423 -19.81 3.35 7.12
CA LEU A 423 -20.80 2.28 6.96
C LEU A 423 -21.31 2.19 5.50
N ASP A 424 -21.52 3.32 4.83
CA ASP A 424 -21.92 3.36 3.42
C ASP A 424 -20.89 2.75 2.50
N ALA A 425 -19.58 3.07 2.70
CA ALA A 425 -18.49 2.49 1.95
C ALA A 425 -18.33 0.99 2.18
N LEU A 426 -18.69 0.49 3.39
CA LEU A 426 -18.64 -0.92 3.73
C LEU A 426 -19.83 -1.71 3.19
N CYS A 427 -21.01 -1.14 3.24
CA CYS A 427 -22.25 -1.77 2.74
C CYS A 427 -22.29 -1.86 1.21
N GLY A 428 -21.66 -0.91 0.50
CA GLY A 428 -21.69 -0.88 -0.98
C GLY A 428 -23.13 -0.80 -1.50
N ASP A 429 -23.57 -1.84 -2.21
CA ASP A 429 -24.96 -1.92 -2.76
C ASP A 429 -26.00 -2.35 -1.71
N LEU A 430 -25.61 -2.70 -0.48
CA LEU A 430 -26.54 -3.01 0.59
C LEU A 430 -27.09 -1.73 1.24
N PRO A 431 -28.27 -1.81 1.91
CA PRO A 431 -28.77 -0.69 2.73
C PRO A 431 -27.73 -0.23 3.75
N THR A 432 -27.52 1.09 3.86
CA THR A 432 -26.64 1.69 4.87
C THR A 432 -27.39 1.83 6.20
N ASP A 433 -27.81 0.71 6.77
CA ASP A 433 -28.61 0.61 7.99
C ASP A 433 -28.29 -0.69 8.76
N ALA A 434 -29.04 -0.97 9.81
CA ALA A 434 -28.84 -2.17 10.65
C ALA A 434 -28.99 -3.50 9.87
N ARG A 435 -29.78 -3.53 8.79
CA ARG A 435 -29.98 -4.73 7.95
C ARG A 435 -28.72 -5.03 7.15
N GLY A 436 -28.19 -4.02 6.46
CA GLY A 436 -26.92 -4.13 5.74
C GLY A 436 -25.76 -4.45 6.68
N MET A 437 -25.74 -3.81 7.87
CA MET A 437 -24.72 -4.06 8.90
C MET A 437 -24.75 -5.51 9.42
N LEU A 438 -25.93 -6.08 9.67
CA LEU A 438 -26.05 -7.48 10.11
C LEU A 438 -25.64 -8.47 9.01
N SER A 439 -25.99 -8.17 7.76
CA SER A 439 -25.57 -8.94 6.59
C SER A 439 -24.04 -8.91 6.43
N LEU A 440 -23.45 -7.71 6.54
CA LEU A 440 -22.01 -7.49 6.52
C LEU A 440 -21.30 -8.22 7.67
N CYS A 441 -21.85 -8.17 8.89
CA CYS A 441 -21.31 -8.87 10.05
C CYS A 441 -21.20 -10.38 9.80
N ARG A 442 -22.25 -11.03 9.30
CA ARG A 442 -22.23 -12.47 9.00
C ARG A 442 -21.19 -12.81 7.94
N TRP A 443 -21.12 -11.99 6.89
CA TRP A 443 -20.11 -12.14 5.84
C TRP A 443 -18.67 -11.98 6.38
N GLN A 444 -18.44 -10.96 7.22
CA GLN A 444 -17.13 -10.74 7.86
C GLN A 444 -16.75 -11.88 8.79
N GLN A 445 -17.66 -12.38 9.61
CA GLN A 445 -17.39 -13.50 10.50
C GLN A 445 -16.94 -14.73 9.72
N ALA A 446 -17.66 -15.10 8.66
CA ALA A 446 -17.29 -16.25 7.82
C ALA A 446 -15.90 -16.06 7.16
N ASN A 447 -15.58 -14.86 6.68
CA ASN A 447 -14.29 -14.59 6.05
C ASN A 447 -13.14 -14.52 7.07
N ILE A 448 -13.34 -13.90 8.22
CA ILE A 448 -12.35 -13.81 9.31
C ILE A 448 -12.06 -15.21 9.88
N ASP A 449 -13.09 -16.04 10.06
CA ASP A 449 -12.94 -17.43 10.50
C ASP A 449 -12.15 -18.24 9.45
N ARG A 450 -12.50 -18.11 8.17
CA ARG A 450 -11.78 -18.74 7.06
C ARG A 450 -10.30 -18.33 6.99
N MET A 451 -9.99 -17.06 7.27
CA MET A 451 -8.63 -16.55 7.29
C MET A 451 -7.86 -16.85 8.59
N GLY A 452 -8.47 -17.56 9.55
CA GLY A 452 -7.86 -17.89 10.84
C GLY A 452 -7.64 -16.69 11.77
N MET A 453 -8.35 -15.56 11.54
CA MET A 453 -8.18 -14.32 12.30
C MET A 453 -9.21 -14.14 13.42
N SER A 454 -10.03 -15.16 13.74
CA SER A 454 -11.08 -15.07 14.76
C SER A 454 -10.55 -14.70 16.13
N HIS A 455 -9.40 -15.27 16.55
CA HIS A 455 -8.73 -14.91 17.79
C HIS A 455 -8.28 -13.45 17.78
N LEU A 456 -7.66 -12.97 16.67
CA LEU A 456 -7.23 -11.58 16.55
C LEU A 456 -8.43 -10.62 16.72
N MET A 457 -9.55 -10.89 16.04
CA MET A 457 -10.74 -10.04 16.12
C MET A 457 -11.33 -10.04 17.53
N ARG A 458 -11.60 -11.23 18.10
CA ARG A 458 -12.41 -11.35 19.33
C ARG A 458 -11.62 -11.10 20.61
N ASP A 459 -10.34 -11.49 20.64
CA ASP A 459 -9.54 -11.48 21.87
C ASP A 459 -8.52 -10.34 21.90
N VAL A 460 -8.31 -9.64 20.77
CA VAL A 460 -7.40 -8.49 20.69
C VAL A 460 -8.14 -7.23 20.24
N GLU A 461 -8.64 -7.15 19.01
CA GLU A 461 -9.17 -5.91 18.42
C GLU A 461 -10.43 -5.40 19.14
N MET A 462 -11.40 -6.28 19.37
CA MET A 462 -12.64 -5.90 20.07
C MET A 462 -12.37 -5.44 21.51
N PRO A 463 -11.60 -6.15 22.36
CA PRO A 463 -11.24 -5.67 23.69
C PRO A 463 -10.40 -4.39 23.69
N LEU A 464 -9.48 -4.24 22.71
CA LEU A 464 -8.65 -3.04 22.58
C LEU A 464 -9.49 -1.80 22.33
N SER A 465 -10.54 -1.89 21.53
CA SER A 465 -11.48 -0.77 21.31
C SER A 465 -12.06 -0.23 22.63
N GLY A 466 -12.42 -1.11 23.56
CA GLY A 466 -12.87 -0.72 24.89
C GLY A 466 -11.80 -0.07 25.77
N VAL A 467 -10.52 -0.49 25.63
CA VAL A 467 -9.38 0.15 26.30
C VAL A 467 -9.19 1.56 25.76
N LEU A 468 -9.17 1.71 24.43
CA LEU A 468 -9.01 3.00 23.76
C LEU A 468 -10.13 3.97 24.11
N TYR A 469 -11.40 3.50 24.16
CA TYR A 469 -12.50 4.30 24.64
C TYR A 469 -12.27 4.85 26.06
N ARG A 470 -11.84 4.00 27.01
CA ARG A 470 -11.56 4.44 28.39
C ARG A 470 -10.41 5.45 28.45
N MET A 471 -9.37 5.27 27.64
CA MET A 471 -8.26 6.24 27.52
C MET A 471 -8.76 7.59 27.00
N GLU A 472 -9.62 7.58 25.97
CA GLU A 472 -10.25 8.78 25.40
C GLU A 472 -11.16 9.50 26.41
N ASP A 473 -11.90 8.74 27.21
CA ASP A 473 -12.84 9.28 28.20
C ASP A 473 -12.12 9.93 29.39
N ILE A 474 -11.04 9.31 29.88
CA ILE A 474 -10.21 9.84 30.96
C ILE A 474 -9.41 11.07 30.48
N GLY A 475 -8.86 11.01 29.25
CA GLY A 475 -7.95 12.02 28.74
C GLY A 475 -6.62 12.10 29.51
N PHE A 476 -5.89 13.18 29.33
CA PHE A 476 -4.68 13.49 30.08
C PHE A 476 -4.58 15.00 30.39
N THR A 477 -3.94 15.32 31.51
CA THR A 477 -3.78 16.71 31.94
C THR A 477 -2.77 17.44 31.08
N VAL A 478 -3.11 18.66 30.65
CA VAL A 478 -2.26 19.54 29.86
C VAL A 478 -2.07 20.86 30.59
N ASP A 479 -0.84 21.33 30.73
CA ASP A 479 -0.53 22.66 31.21
C ASP A 479 -0.88 23.71 30.13
N THR A 480 -2.11 24.17 30.14
CA THR A 480 -2.60 25.14 29.17
C THR A 480 -1.93 26.52 29.30
N ALA A 481 -1.46 26.88 30.51
CA ALA A 481 -0.74 28.14 30.71
C ALA A 481 0.63 28.09 30.02
N PHE A 482 1.36 27.01 30.20
CA PHE A 482 2.62 26.78 29.50
C PHE A 482 2.45 26.74 27.98
N LEU A 483 1.42 26.02 27.47
CA LEU A 483 1.16 25.96 26.03
C LEU A 483 0.83 27.34 25.45
N ARG A 484 0.04 28.16 26.13
CA ARG A 484 -0.24 29.54 25.66
C ARG A 484 1.04 30.38 25.61
N GLN A 485 1.85 30.35 26.66
CA GLN A 485 3.13 31.03 26.69
C GLN A 485 4.08 30.55 25.57
N LEU A 486 4.11 29.26 25.32
CA LEU A 486 4.88 28.66 24.23
C LEU A 486 4.38 29.13 22.85
N GLY A 487 3.06 29.19 22.66
CA GLY A 487 2.42 29.70 21.44
C GLY A 487 2.74 31.17 21.17
N GLU A 488 2.71 32.01 22.20
CA GLU A 488 3.11 33.42 22.09
C GLU A 488 4.57 33.55 21.64
N ARG A 489 5.47 32.78 22.24
CA ARG A 489 6.88 32.75 21.87
C ARG A 489 7.06 32.26 20.43
N TYR A 490 6.41 31.19 20.03
CA TYR A 490 6.48 30.68 18.66
C TYR A 490 5.94 31.69 17.65
N THR A 491 4.84 32.37 17.97
CA THR A 491 4.27 33.41 17.09
C THR A 491 5.26 34.55 16.85
N GLN A 492 5.98 34.97 17.89
CA GLN A 492 7.03 36.00 17.76
C GLN A 492 8.20 35.52 16.90
N GLU A 493 8.69 34.31 17.14
CA GLU A 493 9.80 33.73 16.37
C GLU A 493 9.41 33.46 14.90
N ILE A 494 8.15 33.03 14.64
CA ILE A 494 7.60 32.87 13.29
C ILE A 494 7.62 34.19 12.54
N GLU A 495 7.14 35.26 13.16
CA GLU A 495 7.12 36.60 12.51
C GLU A 495 8.54 37.13 12.28
N GLN A 496 9.48 36.91 13.24
CA GLN A 496 10.89 37.26 13.05
C GLN A 496 11.52 36.50 11.87
N SER A 497 11.33 35.20 11.82
CA SER A 497 11.83 34.35 10.73
C SER A 497 11.26 34.77 9.37
N LYS A 498 9.98 35.06 9.32
CA LYS A 498 9.28 35.57 8.12
C LYS A 498 9.87 36.88 7.64
N GLN A 499 10.13 37.83 8.56
CA GLN A 499 10.73 39.13 8.21
C GLN A 499 12.17 38.95 7.71
N GLN A 500 12.94 38.05 8.30
CA GLN A 500 14.29 37.72 7.82
C GLN A 500 14.27 37.15 6.39
N VAL A 501 13.34 36.23 6.08
CA VAL A 501 13.18 35.72 4.72
C VAL A 501 12.82 36.83 3.75
N PHE A 502 11.86 37.70 4.09
CA PHE A 502 11.47 38.83 3.22
C PHE A 502 12.59 39.82 2.99
N ALA A 503 13.36 40.14 4.03
CA ALA A 503 14.51 41.03 3.91
C ALA A 503 15.59 40.42 2.99
N ALA A 504 15.91 39.12 3.15
CA ALA A 504 16.89 38.46 2.32
C ALA A 504 16.42 38.28 0.86
N CYS A 505 15.14 38.03 0.65
CA CYS A 505 14.56 37.90 -0.71
C CYS A 505 14.29 39.24 -1.38
N GLY A 506 14.28 40.39 -0.64
CA GLY A 506 13.93 41.72 -1.15
C GLY A 506 12.50 41.81 -1.69
N THR A 507 11.56 40.99 -1.18
CA THR A 507 10.15 40.94 -1.56
C THR A 507 9.31 40.23 -0.55
N THR A 508 8.02 40.55 -0.48
CA THR A 508 7.03 39.87 0.35
C THR A 508 6.19 38.93 -0.50
N PHE A 509 5.89 37.75 0.00
CA PHE A 509 5.07 36.71 -0.68
C PHE A 509 4.51 35.72 0.33
N ASN A 510 3.60 34.84 -0.09
CA ASN A 510 3.07 33.79 0.80
C ASN A 510 4.05 32.64 0.94
N LEU A 511 4.73 32.54 2.09
CA LEU A 511 5.70 31.47 2.42
C LEU A 511 5.07 30.06 2.44
N ASN A 512 3.76 29.96 2.61
CA ASN A 512 3.03 28.70 2.59
C ASN A 512 2.62 28.27 1.17
N SER A 513 2.75 29.17 0.18
CA SER A 513 2.52 28.86 -1.24
C SER A 513 3.79 28.25 -1.83
N THR A 514 3.79 26.96 -2.09
CA THR A 514 4.93 26.24 -2.72
C THR A 514 5.30 26.84 -4.08
N GLN A 515 4.32 27.36 -4.82
CA GLN A 515 4.54 28.00 -6.12
C GLN A 515 5.28 29.33 -5.96
N GLN A 516 4.74 30.27 -5.15
CA GLN A 516 5.37 31.58 -4.95
C GLN A 516 6.77 31.46 -4.35
N LEU A 517 6.94 30.53 -3.41
CA LEU A 517 8.24 30.24 -2.83
C LEU A 517 9.21 29.69 -3.88
N GLY A 518 8.77 28.78 -4.72
CA GLY A 518 9.59 28.24 -5.82
C GLY A 518 10.00 29.34 -6.82
N ASP A 519 9.07 30.19 -7.22
CA ASP A 519 9.34 31.32 -8.13
C ASP A 519 10.38 32.31 -7.52
N VAL A 520 10.28 32.57 -6.21
CA VAL A 520 11.25 33.46 -5.53
C VAL A 520 12.63 32.80 -5.41
N LEU A 521 12.70 31.57 -4.93
CA LEU A 521 13.98 30.87 -4.72
C LEU A 521 14.71 30.57 -6.04
N PHE A 522 14.00 30.08 -7.02
CA PHE A 522 14.60 29.51 -8.24
C PHE A 522 14.57 30.46 -9.44
N ASP A 523 13.50 31.24 -9.62
CA ASP A 523 13.43 32.16 -10.75
C ASP A 523 14.01 33.56 -10.40
N LYS A 524 13.80 34.09 -9.17
CA LYS A 524 14.32 35.40 -8.76
C LYS A 524 15.74 35.31 -8.19
N LEU A 525 15.98 34.44 -7.22
CA LEU A 525 17.29 34.30 -6.56
C LEU A 525 18.25 33.35 -7.31
N GLN A 526 17.77 32.69 -8.36
CA GLN A 526 18.57 31.81 -9.23
C GLN A 526 19.30 30.69 -8.46
N LEU A 527 18.70 30.19 -7.35
CA LEU A 527 19.30 29.10 -6.61
C LEU A 527 19.25 27.80 -7.41
N PRO A 528 20.19 26.88 -7.19
CA PRO A 528 20.17 25.57 -7.86
C PRO A 528 18.87 24.81 -7.60
N HIS A 529 18.32 24.19 -8.63
CA HIS A 529 17.08 23.43 -8.53
C HIS A 529 17.11 22.14 -9.33
N GLY A 530 16.33 21.13 -8.93
CA GLY A 530 16.07 19.93 -9.71
C GLY A 530 15.11 20.19 -10.89
N LYS A 531 14.63 19.14 -11.55
CA LYS A 531 13.68 19.25 -12.66
C LYS A 531 12.37 19.92 -12.21
N LYS A 532 11.94 20.97 -12.93
CA LYS A 532 10.63 21.61 -12.75
C LYS A 532 9.54 20.62 -13.18
N THR A 533 8.61 20.32 -12.30
CA THR A 533 7.44 19.46 -12.59
C THR A 533 6.29 20.29 -13.17
N ALA A 534 5.22 19.64 -13.66
CA ALA A 534 4.01 20.32 -14.09
C ALA A 534 3.34 21.16 -12.98
N ARG A 535 3.65 20.88 -11.71
CA ARG A 535 3.17 21.62 -10.53
C ARG A 535 4.14 22.69 -10.02
N GLY A 536 5.26 22.92 -10.73
CA GLY A 536 6.29 23.89 -10.35
C GLY A 536 7.55 23.23 -9.75
N TYR A 537 8.34 24.03 -9.04
CA TYR A 537 9.55 23.59 -8.36
C TYR A 537 9.23 22.85 -7.05
N SER A 538 10.04 21.84 -6.72
CA SER A 538 9.96 21.22 -5.39
C SER A 538 10.57 22.15 -4.34
N THR A 539 9.85 22.39 -3.26
CA THR A 539 10.31 23.10 -2.08
C THR A 539 10.21 22.20 -0.83
N SER A 540 10.44 20.89 -0.98
CA SER A 540 10.47 19.95 0.13
C SER A 540 11.58 20.28 1.14
N ALA A 541 11.49 19.75 2.35
CA ALA A 541 12.52 19.96 3.39
C ALA A 541 13.91 19.56 2.89
N GLU A 542 14.03 18.39 2.27
CA GLU A 542 15.28 17.87 1.70
C GLU A 542 15.90 18.82 0.65
N VAL A 543 15.08 19.37 -0.25
CA VAL A 543 15.54 20.34 -1.26
C VAL A 543 16.03 21.63 -0.60
N LEU A 544 15.32 22.13 0.42
CA LEU A 544 15.73 23.34 1.13
C LEU A 544 16.98 23.11 1.98
N GLU A 545 17.10 21.98 2.68
CA GLU A 545 18.28 21.61 3.44
C GLU A 545 19.53 21.55 2.55
N GLY A 546 19.39 21.00 1.34
CA GLY A 546 20.47 20.99 0.34
C GLY A 546 20.91 22.38 -0.15
N LEU A 547 20.09 23.41 0.05
CA LEU A 547 20.40 24.82 -0.29
C LEU A 547 20.94 25.64 0.87
N GLN A 548 21.00 25.08 2.08
CA GLN A 548 21.34 25.82 3.31
C GLN A 548 22.76 26.38 3.28
N ASP A 549 23.71 25.64 2.73
CA ASP A 549 25.12 26.11 2.61
C ASP A 549 25.30 27.14 1.47
N ILE A 550 24.35 27.17 0.50
CA ILE A 550 24.42 28.06 -0.67
C ILE A 550 23.81 29.43 -0.38
N ALA A 551 22.69 29.46 0.34
CA ALA A 551 21.97 30.69 0.68
C ALA A 551 21.47 30.66 2.14
N PRO A 552 22.37 30.59 3.14
CA PRO A 552 21.99 30.45 4.54
C PRO A 552 21.11 31.58 5.06
N GLU A 553 21.25 32.80 4.53
CA GLU A 553 20.48 34.00 4.91
C GLU A 553 18.99 33.88 4.54
N VAL A 554 18.64 33.09 3.55
CA VAL A 554 17.23 32.84 3.12
C VAL A 554 16.75 31.52 3.69
N ILE A 555 17.54 30.46 3.55
CA ILE A 555 17.10 29.08 3.80
C ILE A 555 16.99 28.77 5.28
N THR A 556 17.95 29.22 6.11
CA THR A 556 17.92 28.97 7.56
C THR A 556 16.66 29.56 8.21
N PRO A 557 16.30 30.86 8.02
CA PRO A 557 15.06 31.39 8.59
C PRO A 557 13.80 30.80 7.93
N LEU A 558 13.84 30.36 6.67
CA LEU A 558 12.72 29.69 6.01
C LEU A 558 12.44 28.31 6.64
N LEU A 559 13.46 27.50 6.88
CA LEU A 559 13.32 26.21 7.55
C LEU A 559 12.82 26.41 8.99
N ARG A 560 13.33 27.41 9.70
CA ARG A 560 12.87 27.76 11.05
C ARG A 560 11.41 28.19 11.06
N TYR A 561 10.99 29.04 10.12
CA TYR A 561 9.61 29.44 9.93
C TYR A 561 8.67 28.23 9.76
N ARG A 562 9.02 27.30 8.88
CA ARG A 562 8.21 26.09 8.63
C ARG A 562 8.12 25.19 9.86
N GLN A 563 9.24 24.96 10.52
CA GLN A 563 9.30 24.16 11.74
C GLN A 563 8.40 24.73 12.82
N LEU A 564 8.56 26.03 13.13
CA LEU A 564 7.78 26.68 14.18
C LEU A 564 6.30 26.78 13.83
N THR A 565 5.96 27.06 12.58
CA THR A 565 4.57 27.10 12.13
C THR A 565 3.89 25.74 12.34
N LYS A 566 4.57 24.64 11.99
CA LYS A 566 4.06 23.29 12.24
C LYS A 566 3.92 22.99 13.73
N LEU A 567 4.93 23.32 14.54
CA LEU A 567 4.89 23.11 15.99
C LEU A 567 3.75 23.89 16.64
N ASN A 568 3.56 25.16 16.25
CA ASN A 568 2.52 26.01 16.81
C ASN A 568 1.12 25.51 16.40
N SER A 569 0.87 25.36 15.10
CA SER A 569 -0.47 25.03 14.61
C SER A 569 -0.90 23.61 15.00
N THR A 570 0.00 22.62 14.87
CA THR A 570 -0.35 21.21 15.10
C THR A 570 -0.35 20.86 16.58
N TYR A 571 0.69 21.25 17.33
CA TYR A 571 0.83 20.79 18.71
C TYR A 571 0.30 21.82 19.72
N VAL A 572 0.65 23.10 19.61
CA VAL A 572 0.19 24.08 20.61
C VAL A 572 -1.28 24.39 20.44
N GLU A 573 -1.67 24.90 19.29
CA GLU A 573 -3.07 25.26 19.02
C GLU A 573 -3.97 24.01 18.95
N GLY A 574 -3.47 22.91 18.35
CA GLY A 574 -4.19 21.66 18.26
C GLY A 574 -4.54 21.10 19.65
N LEU A 575 -3.56 21.01 20.57
CA LEU A 575 -3.82 20.57 21.93
C LEU A 575 -4.71 21.53 22.71
N LEU A 576 -4.52 22.85 22.58
CA LEU A 576 -5.36 23.84 23.28
C LEU A 576 -6.84 23.76 22.86
N ARG A 577 -7.13 23.44 21.58
CA ARG A 577 -8.51 23.24 21.11
C ARG A 577 -9.19 22.02 21.72
N LEU A 578 -8.41 20.97 22.01
CA LEU A 578 -8.90 19.72 22.60
C LEU A 578 -8.99 19.77 24.13
N THR A 579 -8.59 20.88 24.75
CA THR A 579 -8.51 20.97 26.21
C THR A 579 -9.79 21.60 26.78
N ASP A 580 -10.45 20.88 27.70
CA ASP A 580 -11.53 21.40 28.52
C ASP A 580 -11.11 21.34 30.01
N ALA A 581 -11.15 22.49 30.67
CA ALA A 581 -10.75 22.64 32.08
C ALA A 581 -9.37 22.04 32.45
N GLY A 582 -8.41 22.03 31.50
CA GLY A 582 -7.05 21.48 31.69
C GLY A 582 -6.93 19.98 31.42
N VAL A 583 -8.01 19.32 31.04
CA VAL A 583 -8.01 17.92 30.60
C VAL A 583 -8.18 17.87 29.08
N THR A 584 -7.30 17.17 28.40
CA THR A 584 -7.38 16.99 26.95
C THR A 584 -8.34 15.85 26.64
N VAL A 585 -9.41 16.18 25.92
CA VAL A 585 -10.29 15.18 25.28
C VAL A 585 -9.69 14.88 23.90
N TYR A 586 -9.34 13.63 23.65
CA TYR A 586 -8.79 13.19 22.38
C TYR A 586 -9.56 11.98 21.82
N ARG A 587 -9.34 11.68 20.55
CA ARG A 587 -9.83 10.47 19.89
C ARG A 587 -8.64 9.65 19.44
N THR A 588 -8.83 8.37 19.32
CA THR A 588 -7.85 7.47 18.70
C THR A 588 -8.44 6.90 17.41
N ASP A 589 -7.56 6.68 16.42
CA ASP A 589 -7.92 5.86 15.26
C ASP A 589 -8.04 4.36 15.63
N MET A 590 -8.30 3.51 14.65
CA MET A 590 -8.40 2.06 14.87
C MET A 590 -7.07 1.43 15.30
N GLN A 591 -5.94 2.08 14.99
CA GLN A 591 -4.59 1.67 15.36
C GLN A 591 -4.16 2.21 16.74
N GLY A 592 -4.97 3.02 17.40
CA GLY A 592 -4.67 3.62 18.69
C GLY A 592 -3.83 4.89 18.63
N ASN A 593 -3.61 5.48 17.43
CA ASN A 593 -2.94 6.77 17.31
C ASN A 593 -3.84 7.89 17.78
N ILE A 594 -3.28 8.83 18.54
CA ILE A 594 -4.03 10.00 19.05
C ILE A 594 -4.31 10.94 17.88
N LEU A 595 -5.58 11.27 17.66
CA LEU A 595 -6.03 12.26 16.68
C LEU A 595 -5.99 13.65 17.32
N ILE A 596 -5.00 14.45 16.94
CA ILE A 596 -4.84 15.84 17.43
C ILE A 596 -5.61 16.83 16.54
N THR A 597 -5.98 16.44 15.33
CA THR A 597 -6.75 17.28 14.41
C THR A 597 -8.24 17.18 14.73
N VAL A 598 -8.87 18.31 14.97
CA VAL A 598 -10.33 18.45 15.00
C VAL A 598 -10.76 18.74 13.57
N ASP A 599 -11.65 17.94 13.02
CA ASP A 599 -12.33 18.24 11.76
C ASP A 599 -13.19 19.49 11.87
#